data_e0073bc99c6ef89be0661b2b63271c0e
#
_entry.id   e0073bc99c6ef89be0661b2b63271c0e
#
_cell.length_a   1.000
_cell.length_b   1.000
_cell.length_c   1.000
_cell.angle_alpha   90.00
_cell.angle_beta   90.00
_cell.angle_gamma   90.00
#
_symmetry.space_group_name_H-M   'P 1'
#
loop_
_entity.id
_entity.type
_entity.pdbx_description
1 polymer ?
#
loop_
_entity_poly.entity_id
_entity_poly.type
_entity_poly.pdbx_seq_one_letter_code
_entity_poly.pdbx_strand_id
1 'polypeptide(L)'
;MNVFQNISYLDYNATAPIDPRVLDAMLPFLKENFANPSSTHQFGRSTNNSVIQSRKLIADFINADVKEVVFTSGATEAINIAIKGIAESYSHKGNH
;
A
#
# COMPACT_ATOMS: atom_id res chain seq x y z
N MET A 1 27.17 6.18 16.24
CA MET A 1 27.61 7.49 15.73
C MET A 1 26.74 7.83 14.52
N ASN A 2 25.98 8.91 14.59
CA ASN A 2 25.10 9.28 13.48
C ASN A 2 25.96 10.04 12.44
N VAL A 3 26.35 9.36 11.38
CA VAL A 3 27.23 9.89 10.31
C VAL A 3 26.59 11.09 9.57
N PHE A 4 25.32 11.38 9.82
CA PHE A 4 24.52 12.36 9.08
C PHE A 4 24.23 13.65 9.87
N GLN A 5 24.87 13.89 11.01
CA GLN A 5 24.56 15.04 11.88
C GLN A 5 24.71 16.43 11.24
N ASN A 6 25.38 16.54 10.09
CA ASN A 6 25.61 17.82 9.40
C ASN A 6 25.13 17.82 7.94
N ILE A 7 24.26 16.88 7.54
CA ILE A 7 23.73 16.81 6.19
C ILE A 7 22.29 17.31 6.18
N SER A 8 22.02 18.34 5.39
CA SER A 8 20.66 18.77 5.08
C SER A 8 20.11 17.90 3.95
N TYR A 9 19.17 17.01 4.28
CA TYR A 9 18.49 16.18 3.29
C TYR A 9 17.32 16.95 2.68
N LEU A 10 17.38 17.21 1.36
CA LEU A 10 16.39 18.01 0.64
C LEU A 10 15.59 17.22 -0.40
N ASP A 11 15.74 15.91 -0.45
CA ASP A 11 15.12 15.04 -1.45
C ASP A 11 13.95 14.23 -0.87
N TYR A 12 13.04 14.89 -0.18
CA TYR A 12 11.84 14.24 0.39
C TYR A 12 10.88 13.66 -0.65
N ASN A 13 11.00 14.05 -1.93
CA ASN A 13 10.24 13.41 -3.00
C ASN A 13 10.70 11.98 -3.29
N ALA A 14 11.97 11.69 -3.10
CA ALA A 14 12.50 10.34 -3.25
C ALA A 14 12.19 9.46 -2.03
N THR A 15 12.52 9.95 -0.84
CA THR A 15 12.30 9.24 0.42
C THR A 15 12.03 10.23 1.54
N ALA A 16 11.17 9.84 2.47
CA ALA A 16 10.87 10.62 3.67
C ALA A 16 10.94 9.73 4.91
N PRO A 17 11.23 10.29 6.10
CA PRO A 17 11.10 9.55 7.35
C PRO A 17 9.67 9.06 7.54
N ILE A 18 9.53 7.88 8.14
CA ILE A 18 8.22 7.40 8.58
C ILE A 18 7.77 8.24 9.79
N ASP A 19 6.53 8.72 9.76
CA ASP A 19 5.92 9.36 10.94
C ASP A 19 5.95 8.39 12.12
N PRO A 20 6.43 8.79 13.31
CA PRO A 20 6.51 7.90 14.47
C PRO A 20 5.18 7.20 14.81
N ARG A 21 4.05 7.88 14.64
CA ARG A 21 2.71 7.29 14.88
C ARG A 21 2.39 6.18 13.89
N VAL A 22 2.85 6.33 12.64
CA VAL A 22 2.71 5.28 11.61
C VAL A 22 3.61 4.10 11.94
N LEU A 23 4.85 4.35 12.34
CA LEU A 23 5.77 3.29 12.75
C LEU A 23 5.21 2.49 13.93
N ASP A 24 4.70 3.16 14.97
CA ASP A 24 4.10 2.51 16.13
C ASP A 24 2.89 1.65 15.74
N ALA A 25 2.06 2.12 14.79
CA ALA A 25 0.93 1.34 14.27
C ALA A 25 1.35 0.13 13.44
N MET A 26 2.51 0.17 12.79
CA MET A 26 3.05 -0.94 11.99
C MET A 26 3.74 -2.02 12.83
N LEU A 27 4.36 -1.65 13.95
CA LEU A 27 5.17 -2.56 14.77
C LEU A 27 4.47 -3.86 15.17
N PRO A 28 3.18 -3.88 15.59
CA PRO A 28 2.48 -5.12 15.90
C PRO A 28 2.40 -6.10 14.72
N PHE A 29 2.26 -5.59 13.50
CA PHE A 29 2.21 -6.42 12.28
C PHE A 29 3.56 -6.96 11.87
N LEU A 30 4.64 -6.32 12.27
CA LEU A 30 6.00 -6.80 12.01
C LEU A 30 6.46 -7.83 13.06
N LYS A 31 5.95 -7.76 14.28
CA LYS A 31 6.41 -8.59 15.41
C LYS A 31 5.48 -9.77 15.73
N GLU A 32 4.17 -9.55 15.67
CA GLU A 32 3.17 -10.48 16.22
C GLU A 32 2.17 -10.94 15.16
N ASN A 33 1.57 -10.01 14.43
CA ASN A 33 0.50 -10.27 13.47
C ASN A 33 1.02 -10.37 12.03
N PHE A 34 2.12 -11.08 11.84
CA PHE A 34 2.86 -11.14 10.56
C PHE A 34 2.37 -12.23 9.60
N ALA A 35 1.28 -12.95 9.92
CA ALA A 35 0.79 -14.04 9.09
C ALA A 35 0.37 -13.56 7.69
N ASN A 36 0.51 -14.45 6.70
CA ASN A 36 0.06 -14.16 5.35
C ASN A 36 -1.48 -13.99 5.32
N PRO A 37 -2.00 -12.83 4.86
CA PRO A 37 -3.44 -12.58 4.81
C PRO A 37 -4.20 -13.52 3.87
N SER A 38 -3.52 -14.20 2.94
CA SER A 38 -4.13 -15.19 2.04
C SER A 38 -4.26 -16.57 2.68
N SER A 39 -3.68 -16.80 3.86
CA SER A 39 -3.77 -18.08 4.55
C SER A 39 -5.15 -18.30 5.18
N THR A 40 -5.67 -19.52 5.08
CA THR A 40 -7.02 -19.87 5.53
C THR A 40 -7.14 -20.15 7.03
N HIS A 41 -6.02 -20.31 7.73
CA HIS A 41 -6.01 -20.50 9.18
C HIS A 41 -6.30 -19.20 9.95
N GLN A 42 -6.55 -19.30 11.25
CA GLN A 42 -6.98 -18.19 12.10
C GLN A 42 -6.03 -16.98 12.06
N PHE A 43 -4.72 -17.17 12.07
CA PHE A 43 -3.75 -16.10 11.99
C PHE A 43 -3.83 -15.35 10.65
N GLY A 44 -3.96 -16.06 9.53
CA GLY A 44 -4.12 -15.45 8.22
C GLY A 44 -5.41 -14.63 8.13
N ARG A 45 -6.52 -15.16 8.66
CA ARG A 45 -7.80 -14.42 8.72
C ARG A 45 -7.71 -13.15 9.55
N SER A 46 -7.02 -13.19 10.69
CA SER A 46 -6.78 -12.00 11.53
C SER A 46 -6.03 -10.90 10.75
N THR A 47 -4.95 -11.28 10.09
CA THR A 47 -4.18 -10.34 9.26
C THR A 47 -4.99 -9.81 8.08
N ASN A 48 -5.76 -10.69 7.42
CA ASN A 48 -6.65 -10.29 6.32
C ASN A 48 -7.69 -9.24 6.76
N ASN A 49 -8.28 -9.41 7.95
CA ASN A 49 -9.21 -8.42 8.49
C ASN A 49 -8.55 -7.04 8.62
N SER A 50 -7.31 -6.97 9.05
CA SER A 50 -6.56 -5.72 9.14
C SER A 50 -6.32 -5.08 7.76
N VAL A 51 -6.03 -5.89 6.74
CA VAL A 51 -5.90 -5.42 5.35
C VAL A 51 -7.25 -4.87 4.84
N ILE A 52 -8.35 -5.57 5.12
CA ILE A 52 -9.70 -5.12 4.74
C ILE A 52 -10.05 -3.78 5.41
N GLN A 53 -9.76 -3.63 6.71
CA GLN A 53 -10.00 -2.39 7.42
C GLN A 53 -9.17 -1.23 6.86
N SER A 54 -7.88 -1.46 6.58
CA SER A 54 -7.01 -0.45 5.98
C SER A 54 -7.50 -0.01 4.60
N ARG A 55 -7.95 -0.97 3.77
CA ARG A 55 -8.55 -0.68 2.46
C ARG A 55 -9.80 0.18 2.60
N LYS A 56 -10.65 -0.16 3.55
CA LYS A 56 -11.87 0.63 3.82
C LYS A 56 -11.54 2.06 4.23
N LEU A 57 -10.60 2.25 5.15
CA LEU A 57 -10.18 3.60 5.58
C LEU A 57 -9.67 4.44 4.41
N ILE A 58 -8.88 3.86 3.51
CA ILE A 58 -8.38 4.57 2.33
C ILE A 58 -9.54 4.91 1.38
N ALA A 59 -10.42 3.95 1.10
CA ALA A 59 -11.58 4.17 0.24
C ALA A 59 -12.48 5.28 0.77
N ASP A 60 -12.81 5.25 2.06
CA ASP A 60 -13.62 6.28 2.73
C ASP A 60 -12.94 7.67 2.63
N PHE A 61 -11.60 7.72 2.81
CA PHE A 61 -10.84 8.98 2.76
C PHE A 61 -10.86 9.63 1.38
N ILE A 62 -10.79 8.85 0.31
CA ILE A 62 -10.79 9.35 -1.08
C ILE A 62 -12.20 9.32 -1.71
N ASN A 63 -13.23 8.96 -0.96
CA ASN A 63 -14.61 8.81 -1.42
C ASN A 63 -14.75 7.85 -2.61
N ALA A 64 -14.11 6.68 -2.49
CA ALA A 64 -14.15 5.60 -3.47
C ALA A 64 -14.86 4.36 -2.90
N ASP A 65 -15.24 3.41 -3.78
CA ASP A 65 -15.65 2.08 -3.34
C ASP A 65 -14.43 1.27 -2.88
N VAL A 66 -14.63 0.42 -1.88
CA VAL A 66 -13.57 -0.47 -1.35
C VAL A 66 -12.94 -1.32 -2.45
N LYS A 67 -13.71 -1.70 -3.47
CA LYS A 67 -13.24 -2.49 -4.62
C LYS A 67 -12.35 -1.71 -5.58
N GLU A 68 -12.37 -0.37 -5.52
CA GLU A 68 -11.54 0.50 -6.35
C GLU A 68 -10.15 0.69 -5.77
N VAL A 69 -9.91 0.25 -4.53
CA VAL A 69 -8.60 0.35 -3.87
C VAL A 69 -7.83 -0.95 -4.07
N VAL A 70 -6.70 -0.88 -4.75
CA VAL A 70 -5.81 -2.01 -5.02
C VAL A 70 -4.44 -1.73 -4.39
N PHE A 71 -4.01 -2.61 -3.47
CA PHE A 71 -2.66 -2.57 -2.93
C PHE A 71 -1.68 -3.20 -3.90
N THR A 72 -0.55 -2.53 -4.12
CA THR A 72 0.52 -2.98 -5.00
C THR A 72 1.86 -2.96 -4.26
N SER A 73 2.87 -3.63 -4.82
CA SER A 73 4.23 -3.63 -4.28
C SER A 73 4.96 -2.29 -4.46
N GLY A 74 4.45 -1.41 -5.33
CA GLY A 74 5.03 -0.10 -5.61
C GLY A 74 4.50 0.52 -6.88
N ALA A 75 5.06 1.69 -7.25
CA ALA A 75 4.60 2.50 -8.38
C ALA A 75 4.67 1.75 -9.73
N THR A 76 5.70 0.95 -9.95
CA THR A 76 5.87 0.19 -11.20
C THR A 76 4.70 -0.76 -11.44
N GLU A 77 4.30 -1.54 -10.43
CA GLU A 77 3.14 -2.43 -10.52
C GLU A 77 1.85 -1.64 -10.71
N ALA A 78 1.63 -0.58 -9.93
CA ALA A 78 0.44 0.24 -10.00
C ALA A 78 0.25 0.87 -11.40
N ILE A 79 1.31 1.42 -11.99
CA ILE A 79 1.28 2.01 -13.33
C ILE A 79 1.00 0.95 -14.39
N ASN A 80 1.63 -0.23 -14.29
CA ASN A 80 1.38 -1.32 -15.24
C ASN A 80 -0.06 -1.83 -15.16
N ILE A 81 -0.63 -1.98 -13.97
CA ILE A 81 -2.02 -2.37 -13.79
C ILE A 81 -2.95 -1.33 -14.43
N ALA A 82 -2.72 -0.04 -14.17
CA ALA A 82 -3.54 1.03 -14.70
C ALA A 82 -3.48 1.09 -16.23
N ILE A 83 -2.30 1.15 -16.81
CA ILE A 83 -2.12 1.31 -18.26
C ILE A 83 -2.63 0.07 -19.02
N LYS A 84 -2.18 -1.12 -18.61
CA LYS A 84 -2.57 -2.37 -19.29
C LYS A 84 -4.05 -2.68 -19.09
N GLY A 85 -4.57 -2.48 -17.89
CA GLY A 85 -5.99 -2.71 -17.58
C GLY A 85 -6.91 -1.81 -18.40
N ILE A 86 -6.57 -0.53 -18.57
CA ILE A 86 -7.32 0.39 -19.41
C ILE A 86 -7.21 -0.02 -20.86
N ALA A 87 -6.00 -0.30 -21.37
CA ALA A 87 -5.76 -0.69 -22.76
C ALA A 87 -6.56 -1.96 -23.14
N GLU A 88 -6.57 -2.96 -22.27
CA GLU A 88 -7.33 -4.20 -22.48
C GLU A 88 -8.84 -3.97 -22.41
N SER A 89 -9.31 -3.26 -21.36
CA SER A 89 -10.74 -3.03 -21.16
C SER A 89 -11.38 -2.20 -22.26
N TYR A 90 -10.64 -1.27 -22.85
CA TYR A 90 -11.13 -0.36 -23.87
C TYR A 90 -10.64 -0.67 -25.30
N SER A 91 -9.97 -1.80 -25.49
CA SER A 91 -9.47 -2.23 -26.82
C SER A 91 -10.55 -2.26 -27.92
N HIS A 92 -11.82 -2.53 -27.53
CA HIS A 92 -12.97 -2.53 -28.43
C HIS A 92 -13.41 -1.12 -28.88
N LYS A 93 -12.92 -0.05 -28.21
CA LYS A 93 -13.28 1.36 -28.54
C LYS A 93 -12.21 2.03 -29.42
N GLY A 94 -11.04 1.44 -29.57
CA GLY A 94 -9.94 1.97 -30.38
C GLY A 94 -8.59 1.46 -29.92
N ASN A 95 -7.60 1.61 -30.81
CA ASN A 95 -6.22 1.15 -30.58
C ASN A 95 -5.23 2.33 -30.47
N HIS A 96 -5.70 3.52 -30.16
CA HIS A 96 -4.87 4.73 -30.09
C HIS A 96 -4.74 5.22 -28.66
#